data_d8fbb0a87db363da4e51d521414d5196
#
_entry.id   d8fbb0a87db363da4e51d521414d5196
#
_cell.length_a   1.000
_cell.length_b   1.000
_cell.length_c   1.000
_cell.angle_alpha   90.00
_cell.angle_beta   90.00
_cell.angle_gamma   90.00
#
_symmetry.space_group_name_H-M   'P 1'
#
loop_
_entity.id
_entity.type
_entity.pdbx_description
1 polymer ?
#
loop_
_entity_poly.entity_id
_entity_poly.type
_entity_poly.pdbx_seq_one_letter_code
_entity_poly.pdbx_strand_id
1 'polypeptide(L)'
;LRYDRIVIMTDADVDGPHIATLLMTFFFQEMPEVVRRGHLYLAQPPLYRLTAGSQSAYARDDAHRAELEASLFKGRKVEVGRFKGLGEMNPQQLRETTMSPASRSLLRITLPPEYEGRAAVKDLVDRLMGRNPEHRFMFIQNRAGELDPDLIDA
;
A
#
# COMPACT_ATOMS: atom_id res chain seq x y z
N LEU A 1 -7.96 -20.56 10.64
CA LEU A 1 -6.75 -19.73 10.81
C LEU A 1 -6.25 -19.81 12.26
N ARG A 2 -4.95 -19.87 12.41
CA ARG A 2 -4.30 -19.76 13.75
C ARG A 2 -4.10 -18.33 14.19
N TYR A 3 -4.16 -17.39 13.26
CA TYR A 3 -3.88 -15.96 13.46
C TYR A 3 -5.12 -15.14 13.13
N ASP A 4 -5.32 -14.08 13.90
CA ASP A 4 -6.44 -13.17 13.70
C ASP A 4 -6.24 -12.26 12.47
N ARG A 5 -4.99 -11.90 12.17
CA ARG A 5 -4.64 -11.01 11.07
C ARG A 5 -3.45 -11.54 10.27
N ILE A 6 -3.59 -11.44 8.96
CA ILE A 6 -2.50 -11.64 8.00
C ILE A 6 -2.20 -10.28 7.40
N VAL A 7 -0.97 -9.81 7.53
CA VAL A 7 -0.56 -8.48 7.06
C VAL A 7 0.48 -8.64 5.95
N ILE A 8 0.12 -8.19 4.75
CA ILE A 8 1.04 -8.08 3.63
C ILE A 8 1.90 -6.84 3.87
N MET A 9 3.22 -7.02 3.85
CA MET A 9 4.20 -5.95 3.99
C MET A 9 5.10 -5.96 2.77
N THR A 10 5.08 -4.89 2.00
CA THR A 10 5.91 -4.68 0.81
C THR A 10 6.59 -3.34 0.89
N ASP A 11 7.67 -3.17 0.14
CA ASP A 11 8.37 -1.91 0.01
C ASP A 11 7.46 -0.83 -0.58
N ALA A 12 7.80 0.43 -0.33
CA ALA A 12 7.07 1.57 -0.86
C ALA A 12 7.56 2.00 -2.26
N ASP A 13 8.45 1.19 -2.86
CA ASP A 13 8.98 1.40 -4.21
C ASP A 13 8.01 0.92 -5.31
N VAL A 14 8.44 1.02 -6.58
CA VAL A 14 7.63 0.70 -7.76
C VAL A 14 7.14 -0.76 -7.77
N ASP A 15 7.96 -1.70 -7.31
CA ASP A 15 7.66 -3.13 -7.30
C ASP A 15 6.74 -3.55 -6.14
N GLY A 16 6.72 -2.78 -5.06
CA GLY A 16 5.93 -3.09 -3.86
C GLY A 16 4.44 -3.26 -4.12
N PRO A 17 3.75 -2.33 -4.80
CA PRO A 17 2.34 -2.47 -5.17
C PRO A 17 2.07 -3.70 -6.04
N HIS A 18 2.99 -4.05 -6.95
CA HIS A 18 2.86 -5.24 -7.78
C HIS A 18 2.96 -6.53 -6.95
N ILE A 19 3.94 -6.63 -6.06
CA ILE A 19 4.11 -7.76 -5.13
C ILE A 19 2.88 -7.89 -4.22
N ALA A 20 2.40 -6.78 -3.67
CA ALA A 20 1.19 -6.78 -2.86
C ALA A 20 -0.04 -7.28 -3.64
N THR A 21 -0.18 -6.87 -4.89
CA THR A 21 -1.28 -7.31 -5.77
C THR A 21 -1.21 -8.80 -6.07
N LEU A 22 -0.01 -9.35 -6.31
CA LEU A 22 0.18 -10.79 -6.51
C LEU A 22 -0.23 -11.58 -5.26
N LEU A 23 0.18 -11.14 -4.06
CA LEU A 23 -0.20 -11.78 -2.80
C LEU A 23 -1.70 -11.66 -2.53
N MET A 24 -2.30 -10.49 -2.76
CA MET A 24 -3.76 -10.31 -2.62
C MET A 24 -4.52 -11.24 -3.58
N THR A 25 -4.05 -11.38 -4.81
CA THR A 25 -4.63 -12.29 -5.82
C THR A 25 -4.57 -13.73 -5.34
N PHE A 26 -3.42 -14.16 -4.80
CA PHE A 26 -3.27 -15.50 -4.22
C PHE A 26 -4.30 -15.74 -3.11
N PHE A 27 -4.43 -14.85 -2.13
CA PHE A 27 -5.41 -15.01 -1.06
C PHE A 27 -6.85 -14.98 -1.57
N PHE A 28 -7.13 -14.14 -2.58
CA PHE A 28 -8.45 -14.07 -3.18
C PHE A 28 -8.86 -15.37 -3.88
N GLN A 29 -7.94 -16.00 -4.62
CA GLN A 29 -8.19 -17.20 -5.41
C GLN A 29 -8.13 -18.46 -4.56
N GLU A 30 -7.08 -18.63 -3.74
CA GLU A 30 -6.80 -19.88 -3.03
C GLU A 30 -7.38 -19.93 -1.61
N MET A 31 -7.56 -18.76 -0.99
CA MET A 31 -8.00 -18.65 0.41
C MET A 31 -9.11 -17.57 0.58
N PRO A 32 -10.21 -17.63 -0.20
CA PRO A 32 -11.22 -16.56 -0.23
C PRO A 32 -11.85 -16.25 1.12
N GLU A 33 -11.94 -17.22 2.02
CA GLU A 33 -12.48 -17.02 3.37
C GLU A 33 -11.62 -16.08 4.23
N VAL A 34 -10.31 -16.01 3.97
CA VAL A 34 -9.42 -15.06 4.64
C VAL A 34 -9.81 -13.62 4.31
N VAL A 35 -10.14 -13.38 3.03
CA VAL A 35 -10.58 -12.06 2.57
C VAL A 35 -11.99 -11.76 3.03
N ARG A 36 -12.94 -12.70 2.87
CA ARG A 36 -14.34 -12.52 3.25
C ARG A 36 -14.53 -12.23 4.73
N ARG A 37 -13.76 -12.88 5.59
CA ARG A 37 -13.81 -12.67 7.05
C ARG A 37 -12.99 -11.46 7.50
N GLY A 38 -12.29 -10.79 6.57
CA GLY A 38 -11.54 -9.58 6.85
C GLY A 38 -10.28 -9.81 7.69
N HIS A 39 -9.62 -10.93 7.49
CA HIS A 39 -8.34 -11.26 8.13
C HIS A 39 -7.13 -10.75 7.35
N LEU A 40 -7.32 -10.31 6.08
CA LEU A 40 -6.24 -9.83 5.23
C LEU A 40 -6.10 -8.32 5.31
N TYR A 41 -4.87 -7.87 5.51
CA TYR A 41 -4.50 -6.47 5.62
C TYR A 41 -3.26 -6.15 4.78
N LEU A 42 -3.17 -4.92 4.32
CA LEU A 42 -1.98 -4.34 3.69
C LEU A 42 -1.37 -3.32 4.64
N ALA A 43 -0.09 -3.48 4.96
CA ALA A 43 0.65 -2.49 5.74
C ALA A 43 0.90 -1.23 4.90
N GLN A 44 0.85 -0.09 5.56
CA GLN A 44 1.16 1.20 4.97
C GLN A 44 2.38 1.81 5.67
N PRO A 45 3.61 1.38 5.31
CA PRO A 45 4.81 2.03 5.83
C PRO A 45 4.88 3.48 5.36
N PRO A 46 5.48 4.39 6.15
CA PRO A 46 5.65 5.77 5.73
C PRO A 46 6.71 5.90 4.62
N LEU A 47 6.52 6.88 3.75
CA LEU A 47 7.51 7.26 2.73
C LEU A 47 8.59 8.20 3.28
N TYR A 48 8.25 9.00 4.31
CA TYR A 48 9.14 10.04 4.80
C TYR A 48 9.29 10.01 6.31
N ARG A 49 10.48 10.40 6.78
CA ARG A 49 10.75 10.82 8.15
C ARG A 49 11.14 12.29 8.14
N LEU A 50 10.42 13.10 8.89
CA LEU A 50 10.68 14.52 9.10
C LEU A 50 11.35 14.69 10.47
N THR A 51 12.41 15.49 10.54
CA THR A 51 13.13 15.76 11.79
C THR A 51 13.45 17.24 11.92
N ALA A 52 13.15 17.82 13.08
CA ALA A 52 13.52 19.18 13.42
C ALA A 52 14.00 19.23 14.88
N GLY A 53 15.31 19.28 15.07
CA GLY A 53 15.94 19.14 16.39
C GLY A 53 15.67 17.78 17.01
N SER A 54 15.07 17.75 18.19
CA SER A 54 14.71 16.51 18.90
C SER A 54 13.36 15.93 18.50
N GLN A 55 12.57 16.65 17.68
CA GLN A 55 11.24 16.23 17.27
C GLN A 55 11.32 15.51 15.93
N SER A 56 10.66 14.34 15.83
CA SER A 56 10.51 13.62 14.56
C SER A 56 9.08 13.15 14.37
N ALA A 57 8.66 13.05 13.10
CA ALA A 57 7.38 12.50 12.69
C ALA A 57 7.53 11.72 11.38
N TYR A 58 6.59 10.83 11.11
CA TYR A 58 6.54 10.05 9.89
C TYR A 58 5.39 10.50 9.00
N ALA A 59 5.66 10.68 7.71
CA ALA A 59 4.64 11.01 6.73
C ALA A 59 4.42 9.84 5.76
N ARG A 60 3.16 9.55 5.45
CA ARG A 60 2.76 8.44 4.58
C ARG A 60 3.04 8.74 3.12
N ASP A 61 2.79 9.99 2.72
CA ASP A 61 2.84 10.49 1.35
C ASP A 61 3.20 11.98 1.35
N ASP A 62 3.29 12.58 0.16
CA ASP A 62 3.63 13.98 -0.01
C ASP A 62 2.58 14.93 0.60
N ALA A 63 1.29 14.60 0.51
CA ALA A 63 0.23 15.41 1.09
C ALA A 63 0.33 15.46 2.61
N HIS A 64 0.51 14.30 3.26
CA HIS A 64 0.70 14.22 4.72
C HIS A 64 2.02 14.88 5.16
N ARG A 65 3.07 14.81 4.33
CA ARG A 65 4.32 15.55 4.56
C ARG A 65 4.06 17.05 4.61
N ALA A 66 3.39 17.62 3.59
CA ALA A 66 3.07 19.04 3.53
C ALA A 66 2.22 19.49 4.73
N GLU A 67 1.25 18.65 5.15
CA GLU A 67 0.43 18.90 6.33
C GLU A 67 1.27 18.98 7.62
N LEU A 68 2.21 18.05 7.81
CA LEU A 68 3.11 18.04 8.97
C LEU A 68 4.07 19.24 8.95
N GLU A 69 4.60 19.62 7.80
CA GLU A 69 5.45 20.82 7.66
C GLU A 69 4.68 22.10 7.99
N ALA A 70 3.42 22.20 7.57
CA ALA A 70 2.57 23.37 7.84
C ALA A 70 2.04 23.44 9.29
N SER A 71 1.93 22.30 9.98
CA SER A 71 1.37 22.19 11.34
C SER A 71 2.46 21.98 12.40
N LEU A 72 2.91 20.73 12.55
CA LEU A 72 3.82 20.29 13.61
C LEU A 72 5.19 20.95 13.53
N PHE A 73 5.68 21.24 12.31
CA PHE A 73 7.00 21.81 12.05
C PHE A 73 6.94 23.27 11.55
N LYS A 74 5.82 23.93 11.70
CA LYS A 74 5.64 25.31 11.21
C LYS A 74 6.76 26.24 11.67
N GLY A 75 7.42 26.90 10.69
CA GLY A 75 8.50 27.85 10.94
C GLY A 75 9.83 27.23 11.38
N ARG A 76 9.98 25.91 11.31
CA ARG A 76 11.23 25.19 11.62
C ARG A 76 11.92 24.72 10.35
N LYS A 77 13.25 24.62 10.40
CA LYS A 77 14.00 23.93 9.35
C LYS A 77 13.85 22.43 9.58
N VAL A 78 13.25 21.75 8.61
CA VAL A 78 12.97 20.30 8.65
C VAL A 78 13.98 19.57 7.78
N GLU A 79 14.58 18.52 8.34
CA GLU A 79 15.32 17.52 7.57
C GLU A 79 14.35 16.41 7.15
N VAL A 80 14.32 16.11 5.86
CA VAL A 80 13.43 15.10 5.29
C VAL A 80 14.26 13.92 4.81
N GLY A 81 14.09 12.78 5.46
CA GLY A 81 14.58 11.48 4.99
C GLY A 81 13.48 10.74 4.23
N ARG A 82 13.78 10.20 3.06
CA ARG A 82 12.87 9.36 2.28
C ARG A 82 13.26 7.89 2.45
N PHE A 83 12.27 7.05 2.72
CA PHE A 83 12.41 5.59 2.70
C PHE A 83 12.00 5.05 1.33
N LYS A 84 12.90 4.37 0.64
CA LYS A 84 12.60 3.66 -0.62
C LYS A 84 12.00 2.29 -0.36
N GLY A 85 12.36 1.67 0.78
CA GLY A 85 11.85 0.36 1.15
C GLY A 85 11.99 0.08 2.65
N LEU A 86 11.39 -1.03 3.10
CA LEU A 86 11.43 -1.47 4.50
C LEU A 86 12.86 -1.76 4.98
N GLY A 87 13.75 -2.19 4.07
CA GLY A 87 15.15 -2.46 4.37
C GLY A 87 15.99 -1.23 4.74
N GLU A 88 15.51 -0.02 4.43
CA GLU A 88 16.18 1.23 4.83
C GLU A 88 15.80 1.68 6.25
N MET A 89 14.80 1.05 6.84
CA MET A 89 14.38 1.31 8.22
C MET A 89 15.22 0.49 9.20
N ASN A 90 15.73 1.14 10.24
CA ASN A 90 16.29 0.38 11.34
C ASN A 90 15.18 -0.36 12.12
N PRO A 91 15.50 -1.36 12.97
CA PRO A 91 14.51 -2.17 13.68
C PRO A 91 13.52 -1.36 14.51
N GLN A 92 13.96 -0.27 15.13
CA GLN A 92 13.10 0.59 15.93
C GLN A 92 12.11 1.35 15.05
N GLN A 93 12.55 1.91 13.93
CA GLN A 93 11.70 2.60 12.95
C GLN A 93 10.65 1.64 12.38
N LEU A 94 11.06 0.45 11.97
CA LEU A 94 10.15 -0.58 11.46
C LEU A 94 9.10 -0.97 12.50
N ARG A 95 9.52 -1.15 13.75
CA ARG A 95 8.61 -1.42 14.87
C ARG A 95 7.58 -0.31 15.05
N GLU A 96 8.03 0.95 15.13
CA GLU A 96 7.20 2.11 15.42
C GLU A 96 6.21 2.42 14.29
N THR A 97 6.62 2.24 13.03
CA THR A 97 5.81 2.65 11.88
C THR A 97 4.90 1.55 11.34
N THR A 98 5.35 0.30 11.40
CA THR A 98 4.73 -0.79 10.64
C THR A 98 4.27 -1.96 11.50
N MET A 99 4.99 -2.26 12.60
CA MET A 99 4.73 -3.45 13.41
C MET A 99 3.85 -3.18 14.63
N SER A 100 4.06 -2.04 15.31
CA SER A 100 3.37 -1.74 16.57
C SER A 100 1.86 -1.50 16.34
N PRO A 101 0.97 -2.22 17.03
CA PRO A 101 -0.48 -2.00 16.92
C PRO A 101 -0.93 -0.58 17.28
N ALA A 102 -0.17 0.12 18.13
CA ALA A 102 -0.51 1.46 18.59
C ALA A 102 -0.25 2.56 17.54
N SER A 103 0.65 2.31 16.58
CA SER A 103 1.15 3.35 15.67
C SER A 103 1.10 2.98 14.18
N ARG A 104 0.96 1.68 13.87
CA ARG A 104 0.90 1.21 12.49
C ARG A 104 -0.40 1.64 11.79
N SER A 105 -0.30 1.87 10.48
CA SER A 105 -1.45 2.02 9.59
C SER A 105 -1.64 0.75 8.75
N LEU A 106 -2.87 0.23 8.74
CA LEU A 106 -3.24 -0.95 7.97
C LEU A 106 -4.48 -0.67 7.13
N LEU A 107 -4.45 -1.06 5.86
CA LEU A 107 -5.62 -1.17 5.02
C LEU A 107 -6.21 -2.57 5.14
N ARG A 108 -7.46 -2.67 5.53
CA ARG A 108 -8.19 -3.94 5.52
C ARG A 108 -8.67 -4.24 4.11
N ILE A 109 -8.33 -5.41 3.61
CA ILE A 109 -8.80 -5.87 2.30
C ILE A 109 -10.20 -6.44 2.48
N THR A 110 -11.16 -5.86 1.76
CA THR A 110 -12.58 -6.24 1.83
C THR A 110 -13.12 -6.52 0.44
N LEU A 111 -14.16 -7.33 0.37
CA LEU A 111 -14.94 -7.54 -0.85
C LEU A 111 -16.28 -6.81 -0.73
N PRO A 112 -16.86 -6.36 -1.85
CA PRO A 112 -18.22 -5.84 -1.85
C PRO A 112 -19.19 -6.84 -1.22
N PRO A 113 -20.17 -6.38 -0.42
CA PRO A 113 -21.15 -7.28 0.22
C PRO A 113 -22.10 -7.92 -0.79
N GLU A 114 -22.42 -7.23 -1.89
CA GLU A 114 -23.34 -7.66 -2.92
C GLU A 114 -22.72 -8.73 -3.83
N TYR A 115 -23.55 -9.65 -4.31
CA TYR A 115 -23.11 -10.71 -5.22
C TYR A 115 -22.54 -10.15 -6.53
N GLU A 116 -23.20 -9.16 -7.13
CA GLU A 116 -22.78 -8.53 -8.38
C GLU A 116 -21.41 -7.84 -8.23
N GLY A 117 -21.21 -7.14 -7.12
CA GLY A 117 -19.92 -6.53 -6.81
C GLY A 117 -18.80 -7.55 -6.67
N ARG A 118 -19.05 -8.70 -6.04
CA ARG A 118 -18.07 -9.80 -5.95
C ARG A 118 -17.78 -10.44 -7.30
N ALA A 119 -18.78 -10.59 -8.15
CA ALA A 119 -18.61 -11.10 -9.50
C ALA A 119 -17.76 -10.15 -10.36
N ALA A 120 -17.99 -8.84 -10.24
CA ALA A 120 -17.18 -7.82 -10.91
C ALA A 120 -15.72 -7.83 -10.45
N VAL A 121 -15.45 -7.99 -9.14
CA VAL A 121 -14.09 -8.14 -8.62
C VAL A 121 -13.43 -9.39 -9.18
N LYS A 122 -14.15 -10.52 -9.22
CA LYS A 122 -13.61 -11.77 -9.78
C LYS A 122 -13.24 -11.60 -11.26
N ASP A 123 -14.14 -11.02 -12.06
CA ASP A 123 -13.89 -10.75 -13.48
C ASP A 123 -12.67 -9.82 -13.66
N LEU A 124 -12.55 -8.77 -12.85
CA LEU A 124 -11.39 -7.87 -12.90
C LEU A 124 -10.08 -8.60 -12.57
N VAL A 125 -10.07 -9.43 -11.53
CA VAL A 125 -8.89 -10.23 -11.16
C VAL A 125 -8.54 -11.21 -12.28
N ASP A 126 -9.51 -11.90 -12.85
CA ASP A 126 -9.28 -12.84 -13.95
C ASP A 126 -8.71 -12.14 -15.19
N ARG A 127 -9.18 -10.93 -15.51
CA ARG A 127 -8.66 -10.13 -16.64
C ARG A 127 -7.26 -9.59 -16.41
N LEU A 128 -6.98 -9.05 -15.21
CA LEU A 128 -5.71 -8.39 -14.93
C LEU A 128 -4.61 -9.36 -14.49
N MET A 129 -4.95 -10.39 -13.74
CA MET A 129 -4.00 -11.33 -13.13
C MET A 129 -4.04 -12.72 -13.76
N GLY A 130 -4.97 -12.96 -14.69
CA GLY A 130 -5.08 -14.22 -15.42
C GLY A 130 -3.94 -14.45 -16.43
N ARG A 131 -3.91 -15.64 -17.01
CA ARG A 131 -2.84 -16.06 -17.95
C ARG A 131 -2.91 -15.38 -19.30
N ASN A 132 -4.09 -14.87 -19.74
CA ASN A 132 -4.25 -14.21 -21.02
C ASN A 132 -3.76 -12.75 -20.96
N PRO A 133 -2.65 -12.40 -21.66
CA PRO A 133 -2.10 -11.05 -21.64
C PRO A 133 -2.95 -10.03 -22.40
N GLU A 134 -3.80 -10.47 -23.34
CA GLU A 134 -4.64 -9.61 -24.16
C GLU A 134 -5.61 -8.78 -23.32
N HIS A 135 -6.20 -9.37 -22.27
CA HIS A 135 -7.10 -8.66 -21.38
C HIS A 135 -6.40 -7.51 -20.63
N ARG A 136 -5.14 -7.71 -20.19
CA ARG A 136 -4.34 -6.65 -19.57
C ARG A 136 -3.98 -5.56 -20.58
N PHE A 137 -3.59 -5.94 -21.78
CA PHE A 137 -3.29 -5.01 -22.85
C PHE A 137 -4.48 -4.12 -23.16
N MET A 138 -5.66 -4.70 -23.37
CA MET A 138 -6.91 -3.96 -23.61
C MET A 138 -7.27 -3.02 -22.45
N PHE A 139 -7.09 -3.48 -21.21
CA PHE A 139 -7.35 -2.66 -20.04
C PHE A 139 -6.42 -1.43 -19.98
N ILE A 140 -5.12 -1.63 -20.20
CA ILE A 140 -4.12 -0.55 -20.22
C ILE A 140 -4.42 0.41 -21.37
N GLN A 141 -4.70 -0.11 -22.56
CA GLN A 141 -4.98 0.70 -23.74
C GLN A 141 -6.22 1.59 -23.55
N ASN A 142 -7.28 1.05 -22.94
CA ASN A 142 -8.50 1.80 -22.67
C ASN A 142 -8.31 2.89 -21.60
N ARG A 143 -7.29 2.79 -20.77
CA ARG A 143 -6.98 3.74 -19.69
C ARG A 143 -5.68 4.54 -19.91
N ALA A 144 -5.07 4.41 -21.08
CA ALA A 144 -3.81 5.11 -21.39
C ALA A 144 -3.94 6.64 -21.27
N GLY A 145 -5.10 7.20 -21.56
CA GLY A 145 -5.37 8.63 -21.39
C GLY A 145 -5.57 9.10 -19.95
N GLU A 146 -5.69 8.17 -18.98
CA GLU A 146 -5.82 8.47 -17.54
C GLU A 146 -4.46 8.47 -16.83
N LEU A 147 -3.40 8.01 -17.51
CA LEU A 147 -2.05 7.92 -16.94
C LEU A 147 -1.41 9.32 -16.93
N ASP A 148 -0.93 9.71 -15.76
CA ASP A 148 -0.03 10.84 -15.62
C ASP A 148 1.32 10.45 -16.23
N PRO A 149 1.84 11.19 -17.23
CA PRO A 149 3.14 10.91 -17.82
C PRO A 149 4.29 10.88 -16.82
N ASP A 150 4.19 11.63 -15.73
CA ASP A 150 5.20 11.71 -14.68
C ASP A 150 5.25 10.44 -13.78
N LEU A 151 4.25 9.56 -13.89
CA LEU A 151 4.23 8.26 -13.20
C LEU A 151 4.83 7.12 -14.02
N ILE A 152 5.19 7.39 -15.27
CA ILE A 152 5.85 6.42 -16.15
C ILE A 152 7.35 6.64 -15.98
N ASP A 153 8.00 5.82 -15.14
CA ASP A 153 9.46 5.75 -15.09
C ASP A 153 9.99 5.29 -16.45
N ALA A 154 10.71 6.18 -17.09
CA ALA A 154 11.42 5.91 -18.34
C ALA A 154 12.77 5.26 -18.06
#